data_9f5bd0834806d3790a0851d234739d63
#
_entry.id   9f5bd0834806d3790a0851d234739d63
#
_cell.length_a   1.000
_cell.length_b   1.000
_cell.length_c   1.000
_cell.angle_alpha   90.00
_cell.angle_beta   90.00
_cell.angle_gamma   90.00
#
_symmetry.space_group_name_H-M   'P 1'
#
loop_
_entity.id
_entity.type
_entity.pdbx_description
1 polymer ?
#
loop_
_entity_poly.entity_id
_entity_poly.type
_entity_poly.pdbx_seq_one_letter_code
_entity_poly.pdbx_strand_id
1 'polypeptide(L)'
;EHFITDVHGEYDQFLHVLKNGSGAIKRKIEDEFGNAISAAEKKAIATLIYYPEQKLEQVLKTEDNLEDWYKVTLYRLIRICKNASSKYTRSKVRKALPKDFAYVIEELLTGRQEISDQEAYYNEIIRSVIRTGRAAELVIAFCNLIRRLVVDHLHVVGDIFDRGPYPNLIMDTLMEHHSV
;
A
#
# COMPACT_ATOMS: atom_id res chain seq x y z
N GLU A 1 9.03 13.50 -1.47
CA GLU A 1 9.20 13.79 -2.90
C GLU A 1 9.91 12.63 -3.59
N HIS A 2 9.49 12.32 -4.81
CA HIS A 2 10.10 11.29 -5.66
C HIS A 2 10.41 11.90 -7.03
N PHE A 3 11.61 11.63 -7.53
CA PHE A 3 12.06 12.07 -8.83
C PHE A 3 12.26 10.86 -9.73
N ILE A 4 11.69 10.90 -10.92
CA ILE A 4 11.88 9.91 -11.98
C ILE A 4 12.42 10.64 -13.21
N THR A 5 13.50 10.12 -13.77
CA THR A 5 14.14 10.71 -14.95
C THR A 5 14.08 9.74 -16.12
N ASP A 6 14.06 10.30 -17.33
CA ASP A 6 14.32 9.58 -18.59
C ASP A 6 13.46 8.31 -18.74
N VAL A 7 12.15 8.49 -18.74
CA VAL A 7 11.17 7.39 -18.77
C VAL A 7 11.10 6.72 -20.15
N HIS A 8 11.36 7.49 -21.22
CA HIS A 8 11.51 7.04 -22.61
C HIS A 8 10.40 6.13 -23.16
N GLY A 9 9.16 6.30 -22.73
CA GLY A 9 8.04 5.47 -23.17
C GLY A 9 8.03 4.03 -22.63
N GLU A 10 8.92 3.70 -21.68
CA GLU A 10 9.04 2.39 -21.06
C GLU A 10 8.03 2.22 -19.91
N TYR A 11 6.77 1.99 -20.28
CA TYR A 11 5.64 2.01 -19.35
C TYR A 11 5.75 0.99 -18.20
N ASP A 12 6.15 -0.24 -18.48
CA ASP A 12 6.19 -1.29 -17.45
C ASP A 12 7.23 -0.99 -16.37
N GLN A 13 8.40 -0.51 -16.77
CA GLN A 13 9.47 -0.09 -15.85
C GLN A 13 9.04 1.13 -15.04
N PHE A 14 8.46 2.13 -15.69
CA PHE A 14 7.91 3.31 -15.04
C PHE A 14 6.86 2.93 -14.00
N LEU A 15 5.88 2.12 -14.39
CA LEU A 15 4.81 1.69 -13.50
C LEU A 15 5.34 0.89 -12.32
N HIS A 16 6.33 0.02 -12.52
CA HIS A 16 6.95 -0.74 -11.45
C HIS A 16 7.68 0.17 -10.46
N VAL A 17 8.45 1.16 -10.93
CA VAL A 17 9.13 2.14 -10.07
C VAL A 17 8.14 2.98 -9.29
N LEU A 18 7.05 3.41 -9.93
CA LEU A 18 5.98 4.16 -9.27
C LEU A 18 5.29 3.32 -8.18
N LYS A 19 4.95 2.07 -8.47
CA LYS A 19 4.29 1.16 -7.53
C LYS A 19 5.15 0.81 -6.32
N ASN A 20 6.47 0.72 -6.47
CA ASN A 20 7.38 0.44 -5.37
C ASN A 20 7.89 1.69 -4.64
N GLY A 21 7.53 2.89 -5.14
CA GLY A 21 7.95 4.17 -4.60
C GLY A 21 9.47 4.33 -4.61
N SER A 22 10.13 3.96 -5.70
CA SER A 22 11.60 3.97 -5.82
C SER A 22 12.29 3.25 -4.65
N GLY A 23 11.73 2.12 -4.22
CA GLY A 23 12.23 1.32 -3.10
C GLY A 23 11.83 1.83 -1.70
N ALA A 24 11.10 2.94 -1.60
CA ALA A 24 10.71 3.50 -0.29
C ALA A 24 9.78 2.56 0.50
N ILE A 25 8.91 1.80 -0.18
CA ILE A 25 8.05 0.82 0.49
C ILE A 25 8.87 -0.29 1.16
N LYS A 26 9.91 -0.80 0.49
CA LYS A 26 10.81 -1.80 1.11
C LYS A 26 11.52 -1.25 2.35
N ARG A 27 11.99 0.01 2.29
CA ARG A 27 12.60 0.66 3.47
C ARG A 27 11.61 0.76 4.63
N LYS A 28 10.36 1.14 4.37
CA LYS A 28 9.33 1.20 5.41
C LYS A 28 8.99 -0.16 6.02
N ILE A 29 9.00 -1.23 5.23
CA ILE A 29 8.84 -2.59 5.73
C ILE A 29 10.03 -2.99 6.60
N GLU A 30 11.25 -2.64 6.19
CA GLU A 30 12.46 -2.89 6.96
C GLU A 30 12.48 -2.11 8.28
N ASP A 31 12.15 -0.81 8.24
CA ASP A 31 12.06 0.05 9.43
C ASP A 31 11.02 -0.46 10.43
N GLU A 32 9.90 -1.00 9.95
CA GLU A 32 8.80 -1.46 10.79
C GLU A 32 9.05 -2.84 11.41
N PHE A 33 9.66 -3.75 10.68
CA PHE A 33 9.76 -5.14 11.10
C PHE A 33 11.19 -5.61 11.41
N GLY A 34 12.21 -4.97 10.87
CA GLY A 34 13.60 -5.36 11.10
C GLY A 34 13.81 -6.88 10.99
N ASN A 35 14.29 -7.50 12.06
CA ASN A 35 14.50 -8.94 12.14
C ASN A 35 13.28 -9.73 12.69
N ALA A 36 12.15 -9.05 12.95
CA ALA A 36 10.95 -9.71 13.51
C ALA A 36 10.23 -10.64 12.52
N ILE A 37 10.43 -10.44 11.22
CA ILE A 37 9.92 -11.31 10.16
C ILE A 37 11.03 -11.65 9.16
N SER A 38 10.89 -12.77 8.49
CA SER A 38 11.87 -13.26 7.51
C SER A 38 11.95 -12.38 6.26
N ALA A 39 13.07 -12.48 5.53
CA ALA A 39 13.24 -11.80 4.25
C ALA A 39 12.18 -12.23 3.21
N ALA A 40 11.76 -13.50 3.25
CA ALA A 40 10.70 -14.02 2.38
C ALA A 40 9.34 -13.35 2.69
N GLU A 41 8.99 -13.18 3.95
CA GLU A 41 7.76 -12.50 4.37
C GLU A 41 7.80 -11.02 4.00
N LYS A 42 8.92 -10.32 4.20
CA LYS A 42 9.10 -8.93 3.77
C LYS A 42 8.88 -8.78 2.26
N LYS A 43 9.46 -9.71 1.47
CA LYS A 43 9.28 -9.73 0.01
C LYS A 43 7.82 -9.98 -0.37
N ALA A 44 7.14 -10.90 0.31
CA ALA A 44 5.73 -11.22 0.07
C ALA A 44 4.83 -10.01 0.33
N ILE A 45 5.04 -9.29 1.46
CA ILE A 45 4.29 -8.07 1.79
C ILE A 45 4.58 -6.96 0.78
N ALA A 46 5.85 -6.76 0.39
CA ALA A 46 6.20 -5.76 -0.62
C ALA A 46 5.51 -6.05 -1.96
N THR A 47 5.53 -7.32 -2.42
CA THR A 47 4.85 -7.74 -3.64
C THR A 47 3.34 -7.52 -3.56
N LEU A 48 2.72 -7.81 -2.40
CA LEU A 48 1.30 -7.54 -2.17
C LEU A 48 0.99 -6.04 -2.30
N ILE A 49 1.81 -5.17 -1.71
CA ILE A 49 1.58 -3.72 -1.79
C ILE A 49 1.74 -3.21 -3.23
N TYR A 50 2.68 -3.76 -4.00
CA TYR A 50 2.90 -3.35 -5.40
C TYR A 50 1.79 -3.82 -6.33
N TYR A 51 1.33 -5.06 -6.16
CA TYR A 51 0.40 -5.76 -7.06
C TYR A 51 -0.68 -6.51 -6.26
N PRO A 52 -1.56 -5.78 -5.54
CA PRO A 52 -2.49 -6.39 -4.59
C PRO A 52 -3.49 -7.34 -5.25
N GLU A 53 -4.03 -6.99 -6.41
CA GLU A 53 -5.04 -7.80 -7.10
C GLU A 53 -4.46 -9.14 -7.53
N GLN A 54 -3.30 -9.12 -8.22
CA GLN A 54 -2.63 -10.33 -8.71
C GLN A 54 -2.15 -11.23 -7.55
N LYS A 55 -1.64 -10.60 -6.48
CA LYS A 55 -1.17 -11.36 -5.33
C LYS A 55 -2.33 -11.99 -4.55
N LEU A 56 -3.44 -11.28 -4.39
CA LEU A 56 -4.65 -11.84 -3.77
C LEU A 56 -5.22 -13.00 -4.58
N GLU A 57 -5.29 -12.88 -5.91
CA GLU A 57 -5.75 -13.98 -6.76
C GLU A 57 -4.90 -15.25 -6.57
N GLN A 58 -3.58 -15.09 -6.43
CA GLN A 58 -2.68 -16.20 -6.13
C GLN A 58 -2.96 -16.79 -4.73
N VAL A 59 -3.07 -15.94 -3.70
CA VAL A 59 -3.31 -16.36 -2.32
C VAL A 59 -4.64 -17.12 -2.20
N LEU A 60 -5.71 -16.62 -2.82
CA LEU A 60 -7.02 -17.28 -2.81
C LEU A 60 -7.00 -18.69 -3.41
N LYS A 61 -6.02 -19.01 -4.27
CA LYS A 61 -5.85 -20.34 -4.87
C LYS A 61 -4.95 -21.27 -4.06
N THR A 62 -4.06 -20.75 -3.23
CA THR A 62 -2.97 -21.50 -2.61
C THR A 62 -2.99 -21.53 -1.08
N GLU A 63 -3.75 -20.61 -0.44
CA GLU A 63 -3.77 -20.51 1.01
C GLU A 63 -4.89 -21.36 1.61
N ASP A 64 -4.51 -22.27 2.50
CA ASP A 64 -5.46 -23.18 3.14
C ASP A 64 -6.25 -22.50 4.27
N ASN A 65 -5.67 -21.52 4.95
CA ASN A 65 -6.30 -20.77 6.03
C ASN A 65 -6.36 -19.27 5.74
N LEU A 66 -7.32 -18.90 4.91
CA LEU A 66 -7.53 -17.51 4.49
C LEU A 66 -7.86 -16.57 5.66
N GLU A 67 -8.55 -17.04 6.69
CA GLU A 67 -8.90 -16.20 7.83
C GLU A 67 -7.64 -15.75 8.59
N ASP A 68 -6.75 -16.65 8.90
CA ASP A 68 -5.49 -16.33 9.57
C ASP A 68 -4.56 -15.52 8.68
N TRP A 69 -4.53 -15.83 7.39
CA TRP A 69 -3.77 -15.04 6.42
C TRP A 69 -4.25 -13.58 6.39
N TYR A 70 -5.56 -13.33 6.33
CA TYR A 70 -6.11 -11.97 6.37
C TYR A 70 -5.78 -11.25 7.68
N LYS A 71 -5.91 -11.92 8.84
CA LYS A 71 -5.56 -11.33 10.14
C LYS A 71 -4.12 -10.86 10.18
N VAL A 72 -3.18 -11.75 9.86
CA VAL A 72 -1.74 -11.44 9.86
C VAL A 72 -1.41 -10.35 8.84
N THR A 73 -1.96 -10.45 7.63
CA THR A 73 -1.70 -9.50 6.55
C THR A 73 -2.23 -8.11 6.89
N LEU A 74 -3.48 -8.00 7.35
CA LEU A 74 -4.08 -6.71 7.72
C LEU A 74 -3.33 -6.07 8.89
N TYR A 75 -2.96 -6.85 9.91
CA TYR A 75 -2.13 -6.36 11.01
C TYR A 75 -0.81 -5.75 10.51
N ARG A 76 -0.12 -6.42 9.60
CA ARG A 76 1.13 -5.94 9.01
C ARG A 76 0.92 -4.68 8.15
N LEU A 77 -0.12 -4.66 7.34
CA LEU A 77 -0.46 -3.49 6.51
C LEU A 77 -0.84 -2.26 7.35
N ILE A 78 -1.57 -2.45 8.45
CA ILE A 78 -1.90 -1.37 9.39
C ILE A 78 -0.61 -0.76 9.96
N ARG A 79 0.35 -1.57 10.39
CA ARG A 79 1.63 -1.10 10.93
C ARG A 79 2.44 -0.32 9.89
N ILE A 80 2.57 -0.85 8.67
CA ILE A 80 3.25 -0.16 7.57
C ILE A 80 2.55 1.17 7.24
N CYS A 81 1.22 1.16 7.21
CA CYS A 81 0.43 2.35 6.94
C CYS A 81 0.58 3.41 8.04
N LYS A 82 0.61 3.02 9.32
CA LYS A 82 0.93 3.92 10.44
C LYS A 82 2.31 4.55 10.28
N ASN A 83 3.32 3.76 9.95
CA ASN A 83 4.66 4.25 9.66
C ASN A 83 4.67 5.22 8.46
N ALA A 84 3.98 4.87 7.36
CA ALA A 84 3.90 5.73 6.18
C ALA A 84 3.15 7.05 6.45
N SER A 85 2.14 7.03 7.31
CA SER A 85 1.32 8.19 7.66
C SER A 85 1.94 9.10 8.73
N SER A 86 2.93 8.62 9.48
CA SER A 86 3.49 9.33 10.65
C SER A 86 4.04 10.73 10.37
N LYS A 87 4.50 10.97 9.15
CA LYS A 87 5.03 12.26 8.68
C LYS A 87 3.95 13.25 8.25
N TYR A 88 2.67 12.86 8.23
CA TYR A 88 1.58 13.67 7.72
C TYR A 88 0.63 14.13 8.81
N THR A 89 -0.06 15.25 8.57
CA THR A 89 -1.16 15.68 9.41
C THR A 89 -2.37 14.75 9.24
N ARG A 90 -3.21 14.65 10.27
CA ARG A 90 -4.47 13.89 10.22
C ARG A 90 -5.33 14.30 9.02
N SER A 91 -5.44 15.60 8.76
CA SER A 91 -6.22 16.11 7.63
C SER A 91 -5.72 15.59 6.28
N LYS A 92 -4.39 15.51 6.10
CA LYS A 92 -3.81 14.99 4.86
C LYS A 92 -4.08 13.49 4.70
N VAL A 93 -3.92 12.71 5.78
CA VAL A 93 -4.23 11.28 5.76
C VAL A 93 -5.70 11.03 5.43
N ARG A 94 -6.63 11.77 6.08
CA ARG A 94 -8.07 11.66 5.80
C ARG A 94 -8.44 11.90 4.34
N LYS A 95 -7.82 12.88 3.71
CA LYS A 95 -8.02 13.18 2.27
C LYS A 95 -7.52 12.06 1.35
N ALA A 96 -6.58 11.25 1.82
CA ALA A 96 -6.03 10.12 1.07
C ALA A 96 -6.83 8.83 1.24
N LEU A 97 -7.72 8.75 2.25
CA LEU A 97 -8.47 7.53 2.56
C LEU A 97 -9.41 7.14 1.40
N PRO A 98 -9.50 5.84 1.08
CA PRO A 98 -10.47 5.33 0.12
C PRO A 98 -11.89 5.49 0.70
N LYS A 99 -12.82 5.99 -0.12
CA LYS A 99 -14.18 6.35 0.33
C LYS A 99 -14.91 5.19 1.04
N ASP A 100 -14.83 4.00 0.50
CA ASP A 100 -15.57 2.83 1.00
C ASP A 100 -15.08 2.31 2.35
N PHE A 101 -13.82 2.57 2.71
CA PHE A 101 -13.19 2.12 3.94
C PHE A 101 -12.66 3.26 4.81
N ALA A 102 -13.01 4.51 4.51
CA ALA A 102 -12.43 5.67 5.17
C ALA A 102 -12.57 5.60 6.70
N TYR A 103 -13.77 5.28 7.19
CA TYR A 103 -14.05 5.15 8.62
C TYR A 103 -13.25 4.01 9.26
N VAL A 104 -13.29 2.81 8.66
CA VAL A 104 -12.61 1.62 9.19
C VAL A 104 -11.10 1.83 9.25
N ILE A 105 -10.52 2.38 8.17
CA ILE A 105 -9.08 2.64 8.12
C ILE A 105 -8.68 3.75 9.10
N GLU A 106 -9.45 4.84 9.17
CA GLU A 106 -9.19 5.92 10.13
C GLU A 106 -9.18 5.36 11.57
N GLU A 107 -10.14 4.53 11.93
CA GLU A 107 -10.23 3.91 13.26
C GLU A 107 -9.01 3.01 13.54
N LEU A 108 -8.62 2.18 12.58
CA LEU A 108 -7.44 1.31 12.69
C LEU A 108 -6.11 2.07 12.74
N LEU A 109 -6.04 3.28 12.16
CA LEU A 109 -4.83 4.10 12.20
C LEU A 109 -4.74 4.98 13.44
N THR A 110 -5.87 5.47 13.98
CA THR A 110 -5.90 6.51 15.02
C THR A 110 -6.24 6.00 16.41
N GLY A 111 -6.62 4.74 16.57
CA GLY A 111 -7.01 4.15 17.85
C GLY A 111 -6.02 4.48 18.97
N ARG A 112 -6.53 4.97 20.12
CA ARG A 112 -5.74 5.46 21.25
C ARG A 112 -4.99 4.32 21.93
N GLN A 113 -3.76 4.62 22.37
CA GLN A 113 -2.83 3.73 23.06
C GLN A 113 -3.23 3.45 24.52
N GLU A 114 -4.26 2.67 24.76
CA GLU A 114 -4.39 1.94 26.03
C GLU A 114 -4.26 0.44 25.69
N ILE A 115 -3.14 -0.13 26.10
CA ILE A 115 -2.46 -1.25 25.42
C ILE A 115 -3.19 -2.60 25.43
N SER A 116 -4.12 -2.86 26.34
CA SER A 116 -4.80 -4.17 26.43
C SER A 116 -6.11 -4.25 25.64
N ASP A 117 -6.86 -3.16 25.56
CA ASP A 117 -8.17 -3.17 24.91
C ASP A 117 -8.10 -2.88 23.41
N GLN A 118 -6.99 -2.27 22.96
CA GLN A 118 -6.80 -1.88 21.55
C GLN A 118 -6.60 -3.07 20.63
N GLU A 119 -5.82 -4.07 21.07
CA GLU A 119 -5.59 -5.28 20.27
C GLU A 119 -6.87 -6.09 20.11
N ALA A 120 -7.65 -6.23 21.18
CA ALA A 120 -8.95 -6.89 21.15
C ALA A 120 -9.93 -6.16 20.22
N TYR A 121 -9.95 -4.82 20.27
CA TYR A 121 -10.79 -3.98 19.43
C TYR A 121 -10.42 -4.09 17.95
N TYR A 122 -9.12 -4.03 17.62
CA TYR A 122 -8.67 -4.23 16.24
C TYR A 122 -8.99 -5.62 15.70
N ASN A 123 -8.80 -6.64 16.53
CA ASN A 123 -9.14 -8.00 16.17
C ASN A 123 -10.63 -8.15 15.87
N GLU A 124 -11.51 -7.47 16.61
CA GLU A 124 -12.95 -7.51 16.36
C GLU A 124 -13.33 -6.79 15.05
N ILE A 125 -12.74 -5.63 14.75
CA ILE A 125 -12.94 -4.95 13.48
C ILE A 125 -12.51 -5.87 12.32
N ILE A 126 -11.31 -6.45 12.41
CA ILE A 126 -10.78 -7.33 11.37
C ILE A 126 -11.66 -8.57 11.19
N ARG A 127 -12.09 -9.20 12.28
CA ARG A 127 -13.03 -10.33 12.24
C ARG A 127 -14.36 -9.95 11.58
N SER A 128 -14.90 -8.79 11.89
CA SER A 128 -16.13 -8.29 11.27
C SER A 128 -15.98 -8.12 9.77
N VAL A 129 -14.85 -7.55 9.31
CA VAL A 129 -14.57 -7.37 7.88
C VAL A 129 -14.38 -8.71 7.18
N ILE A 130 -13.71 -9.68 7.80
CA ILE A 130 -13.56 -11.04 7.26
C ILE A 130 -14.92 -11.72 7.14
N ARG A 131 -15.73 -11.67 8.20
CA ARG A 131 -17.08 -12.28 8.24
C ARG A 131 -18.04 -11.71 7.20
N THR A 132 -17.89 -10.42 6.86
CA THR A 132 -18.68 -9.76 5.81
C THR A 132 -18.14 -10.02 4.40
N GLY A 133 -17.06 -10.78 4.24
CA GLY A 133 -16.45 -11.10 2.94
C GLY A 133 -15.70 -9.95 2.29
N ARG A 134 -15.41 -8.85 3.02
CA ARG A 134 -14.78 -7.65 2.48
C ARG A 134 -13.28 -7.53 2.78
N ALA A 135 -12.67 -8.59 3.29
CA ALA A 135 -11.26 -8.57 3.69
C ALA A 135 -10.30 -8.32 2.51
N ALA A 136 -10.57 -8.92 1.35
CA ALA A 136 -9.77 -8.70 0.14
C ALA A 136 -9.80 -7.22 -0.30
N GLU A 137 -10.98 -6.61 -0.30
CA GLU A 137 -11.15 -5.19 -0.64
C GLU A 137 -10.41 -4.28 0.35
N LEU A 138 -10.46 -4.60 1.64
CA LEU A 138 -9.72 -3.84 2.67
C LEU A 138 -8.21 -3.96 2.50
N VAL A 139 -7.70 -5.15 2.15
CA VAL A 139 -6.27 -5.35 1.84
C VAL A 139 -5.86 -4.46 0.66
N ILE A 140 -6.62 -4.47 -0.44
CA ILE A 140 -6.37 -3.60 -1.61
C ILE A 140 -6.40 -2.13 -1.20
N ALA A 141 -7.38 -1.73 -0.39
CA ALA A 141 -7.52 -0.36 0.10
C ALA A 141 -6.29 0.10 0.88
N PHE A 142 -5.76 -0.73 1.79
CA PHE A 142 -4.51 -0.44 2.50
C PHE A 142 -3.30 -0.36 1.57
N CYS A 143 -3.16 -1.29 0.63
CA CYS A 143 -2.05 -1.27 -0.33
C CYS A 143 -2.06 0.02 -1.17
N ASN A 144 -3.21 0.43 -1.67
CA ASN A 144 -3.37 1.68 -2.41
C ASN A 144 -3.06 2.90 -1.55
N LEU A 145 -3.55 2.93 -0.31
CA LEU A 145 -3.27 4.02 0.63
C LEU A 145 -1.77 4.13 0.95
N ILE A 146 -1.09 3.00 1.22
CA ILE A 146 0.35 2.98 1.47
C ILE A 146 1.11 3.54 0.28
N ARG A 147 0.80 3.10 -0.95
CA ARG A 147 1.45 3.63 -2.17
C ARG A 147 1.23 5.13 -2.30
N ARG A 148 0.00 5.60 -2.09
CA ARG A 148 -0.35 7.03 -2.15
C ARG A 148 0.38 7.87 -1.10
N LEU A 149 0.52 7.36 0.13
CA LEU A 149 1.23 8.07 1.21
C LEU A 149 2.74 8.05 1.03
N VAL A 150 3.28 7.00 0.41
CA VAL A 150 4.73 6.89 0.16
C VAL A 150 5.16 7.82 -0.95
N VAL A 151 4.44 7.87 -2.07
CA VAL A 151 4.69 8.79 -3.19
C VAL A 151 3.75 9.99 -3.07
N ASP A 152 4.15 10.96 -2.27
CA ASP A 152 3.33 12.14 -1.98
C ASP A 152 3.43 13.21 -3.07
N HIS A 153 4.65 13.48 -3.56
CA HIS A 153 4.91 14.36 -4.69
C HIS A 153 5.82 13.63 -5.67
N LEU A 154 5.36 13.54 -6.91
CA LEU A 154 6.09 12.94 -8.02
C LEU A 154 6.57 14.03 -8.96
N HIS A 155 7.87 14.04 -9.24
CA HIS A 155 8.50 14.90 -10.22
C HIS A 155 9.06 14.03 -11.36
N VAL A 156 8.60 14.28 -12.57
CA VAL A 156 9.12 13.64 -13.77
C VAL A 156 10.03 14.64 -14.49
N VAL A 157 11.27 14.26 -14.70
CA VAL A 157 12.31 15.10 -15.32
C VAL A 157 12.93 14.35 -16.48
N GLY A 158 13.10 15.02 -17.63
CA GLY A 158 13.68 14.39 -18.82
C GLY A 158 12.63 13.86 -19.80
N ASP A 159 13.06 12.94 -20.64
CA ASP A 159 12.31 12.54 -21.83
C ASP A 159 11.28 11.47 -21.53
N ILE A 160 10.01 11.72 -21.97
CA ILE A 160 8.89 10.78 -21.83
C ILE A 160 8.59 10.09 -23.17
N PHE A 161 8.72 10.81 -24.29
CA PHE A 161 8.13 10.44 -25.58
C PHE A 161 9.08 9.75 -26.56
N ASP A 162 10.36 9.67 -26.27
CA ASP A 162 11.33 9.04 -27.16
C ASP A 162 11.51 7.54 -26.84
N ARG A 163 11.91 6.75 -27.82
CA ARG A 163 12.33 5.34 -27.80
C ARG A 163 11.27 4.28 -27.50
N GLY A 164 10.63 4.28 -26.32
CA GLY A 164 9.69 3.22 -25.94
C GLY A 164 8.32 3.32 -26.60
N PRO A 165 7.53 2.22 -26.59
CA PRO A 165 6.29 2.14 -27.39
C PRO A 165 5.07 2.79 -26.72
N TYR A 166 5.11 3.11 -25.41
CA TYR A 166 3.90 3.47 -24.66
C TYR A 166 3.96 4.79 -23.90
N PRO A 167 4.43 5.91 -24.48
CA PRO A 167 4.45 7.20 -23.79
C PRO A 167 3.04 7.70 -23.44
N ASN A 168 2.04 7.35 -24.23
CA ASN A 168 0.63 7.67 -23.96
C ASN A 168 0.14 7.05 -22.64
N LEU A 169 0.46 5.79 -22.36
CA LEU A 169 0.06 5.14 -21.11
C LEU A 169 0.77 5.76 -19.89
N ILE A 170 2.00 6.24 -20.07
CA ILE A 170 2.72 6.99 -19.04
C ILE A 170 1.99 8.29 -18.75
N MET A 171 1.61 9.06 -19.80
CA MET A 171 0.89 10.31 -19.64
C MET A 171 -0.47 10.11 -18.97
N ASP A 172 -1.23 9.08 -19.36
CA ASP A 172 -2.50 8.75 -18.72
C ASP A 172 -2.29 8.46 -17.21
N THR A 173 -1.28 7.66 -16.88
CA THR A 173 -0.93 7.35 -15.47
C THR A 173 -0.54 8.61 -14.69
N LEU A 174 0.22 9.53 -15.30
CA LEU A 174 0.60 10.79 -14.67
C LEU A 174 -0.59 11.72 -14.47
N MET A 175 -1.51 11.81 -15.43
CA MET A 175 -2.73 12.63 -15.32
C MET A 175 -3.67 12.11 -14.22
N GLU A 176 -3.70 10.80 -13.99
CA GLU A 176 -4.49 10.19 -12.92
C GLU A 176 -3.78 10.25 -11.55
N HIS A 177 -2.48 10.51 -11.52
CA HIS A 177 -1.74 10.54 -10.27
C HIS A 177 -2.14 11.75 -9.42
N HIS A 178 -2.32 11.54 -8.11
CA HIS A 178 -2.84 12.54 -7.17
C HIS A 178 -1.89 13.74 -6.92
N SER A 179 -0.65 13.66 -7.37
CA SER A 179 0.36 14.70 -7.14
C SER A 179 1.52 14.61 -8.13
N VAL A 180 1.31 15.14 -9.30
CA VAL A 180 2.35 15.33 -10.34
C VAL A 180 2.60 16.82 -10.51
#